data_97ae0977adb1f00f9930d882637f994d
#
_entry.id   97ae0977adb1f00f9930d882637f994d
#
_cell.length_a   1.000
_cell.length_b   1.000
_cell.length_c   1.000
_cell.angle_alpha   90.00
_cell.angle_beta   90.00
_cell.angle_gamma   90.00
#
_symmetry.space_group_name_H-M   'P 1'
#
loop_
_entity.id
_entity.type
_entity.pdbx_description
1 polymer ?
#
loop_
_entity_poly.entity_id
_entity_poly.type
_entity_poly.pdbx_seq_one_letter_code
_entity_poly.pdbx_strand_id
1 'polypeptide(L)'
;MTTEKLVLLHSNDMHGDFLAESKDGNDEGGVSLLSGYIKEVREKEKNTIYAIAGDMFRGSIIDSEYKGFSTIELMNFLAPDIATLGNHEVDYGLAHLLFLEKCAKFPIVNANMYVKTNHARLFNPYKILNVNGLNVLFIGIITDEVLASTRSEEIIGTFVDVWDAAKQVGVIIDNYKTTRIDLTVLLTHIGFDKDQELARLMNPDWGVDLIIGGHTHTYMDEPCVINGIPIVQVGVGTDQIGRFDITIDTDEHKIIDYKWQCLPINSKLCRKDEILEDVLKSYKNETDRKYSRIITNFKRPLTHPDRYQETELGNLFADLLQVDSSFDVMLYASGSIRVKSLGPIVQYQDLKECLP
;
A
#
# COMPACT_ATOMS: atom_id res chain seq x y z
N MET A 1 -18.44 31.22 10.46
CA MET A 1 -18.02 30.08 9.61
C MET A 1 -16.58 30.31 9.23
N THR A 2 -15.70 29.66 9.93
CA THR A 2 -14.26 29.72 9.67
C THR A 2 -13.89 28.46 8.87
N THR A 3 -13.21 28.62 7.75
CA THR A 3 -12.88 27.51 6.87
C THR A 3 -11.38 27.38 6.68
N GLU A 4 -10.89 26.14 6.68
CA GLU A 4 -9.50 25.80 6.38
C GLU A 4 -9.46 24.78 5.24
N LYS A 5 -8.38 24.85 4.45
CA LYS A 5 -8.11 23.86 3.39
C LYS A 5 -7.12 22.82 3.87
N LEU A 6 -7.35 21.57 3.49
CA LEU A 6 -6.45 20.45 3.70
C LEU A 6 -6.25 19.71 2.37
N VAL A 7 -5.03 19.43 2.01
CA VAL A 7 -4.70 18.49 0.93
C VAL A 7 -4.32 17.15 1.57
N LEU A 8 -5.06 16.10 1.22
CA LEU A 8 -4.78 14.74 1.65
C LEU A 8 -4.35 13.93 0.44
N LEU A 9 -3.06 13.61 0.39
CA LEU A 9 -2.45 12.72 -0.61
C LEU A 9 -2.50 11.29 -0.10
N HIS A 10 -2.70 10.31 -0.99
CA HIS A 10 -2.67 8.92 -0.57
C HIS A 10 -2.15 7.97 -1.66
N SER A 11 -1.53 6.89 -1.20
CA SER A 11 -1.16 5.72 -2.00
C SER A 11 -1.63 4.43 -1.30
N ASN A 12 -1.72 3.35 -2.03
CA ASN A 12 -1.98 2.00 -1.54
C ASN A 12 -1.27 0.99 -2.44
N ASP A 13 -1.04 -0.22 -1.93
CA ASP A 13 -0.53 -1.36 -2.73
C ASP A 13 0.72 -1.00 -3.57
N MET A 14 1.70 -0.35 -2.94
CA MET A 14 2.92 0.10 -3.63
C MET A 14 3.81 -1.08 -4.04
N HIS A 15 3.78 -2.19 -3.29
CA HIS A 15 4.42 -3.46 -3.60
C HIS A 15 5.91 -3.36 -3.98
N GLY A 16 6.66 -2.46 -3.34
CA GLY A 16 8.07 -2.30 -3.66
C GLY A 16 8.36 -1.81 -5.08
N ASP A 17 7.38 -1.21 -5.74
CA ASP A 17 7.51 -0.58 -7.05
C ASP A 17 8.26 0.76 -6.91
N PHE A 18 9.60 0.65 -6.83
CA PHE A 18 10.46 1.81 -6.53
C PHE A 18 11.00 2.49 -7.76
N LEU A 19 11.14 1.76 -8.88
CA LEU A 19 11.84 2.23 -10.07
C LEU A 19 10.85 2.81 -11.08
N ALA A 20 11.19 3.97 -11.63
CA ALA A 20 10.43 4.50 -12.77
C ALA A 20 10.64 3.65 -14.01
N GLU A 21 9.59 3.42 -14.79
CA GLU A 21 9.67 2.82 -16.12
C GLU A 21 9.84 3.90 -17.19
N SER A 22 10.79 3.73 -18.09
CA SER A 22 10.97 4.67 -19.20
C SER A 22 10.10 4.27 -20.40
N LYS A 23 9.12 5.10 -20.74
CA LYS A 23 8.22 4.91 -21.88
C LYS A 23 8.26 6.13 -22.80
N ASP A 24 8.62 5.93 -24.05
CA ASP A 24 8.66 6.99 -25.09
C ASP A 24 9.45 8.25 -24.68
N GLY A 25 10.55 8.04 -23.93
CA GLY A 25 11.42 9.12 -23.44
C GLY A 25 10.87 9.89 -22.23
N ASN A 26 9.80 9.40 -21.61
CA ASN A 26 9.28 9.89 -20.33
C ASN A 26 9.41 8.79 -19.27
N ASP A 27 9.73 9.16 -18.06
CA ASP A 27 9.69 8.26 -16.94
C ASP A 27 8.28 8.28 -16.31
N GLU A 28 7.73 7.09 -16.04
CA GLU A 28 6.43 6.87 -15.38
C GLU A 28 6.65 6.11 -14.09
N GLY A 29 5.93 6.48 -13.03
CA GLY A 29 6.03 5.87 -11.71
C GLY A 29 7.37 6.09 -11.02
N GLY A 30 7.63 5.25 -10.02
CA GLY A 30 8.83 5.27 -9.20
C GLY A 30 8.76 6.25 -8.03
N VAL A 31 9.30 5.80 -6.89
CA VAL A 31 9.22 6.57 -5.62
C VAL A 31 9.93 7.91 -5.68
N SER A 32 10.92 8.07 -6.56
CA SER A 32 11.66 9.34 -6.72
C SER A 32 10.79 10.43 -7.36
N LEU A 33 10.00 10.11 -8.39
CA LEU A 33 9.02 11.03 -8.98
C LEU A 33 7.86 11.29 -8.02
N LEU A 34 7.36 10.24 -7.36
CA LEU A 34 6.32 10.35 -6.34
C LEU A 34 6.73 11.29 -5.19
N SER A 35 7.96 11.13 -4.68
CA SER A 35 8.53 12.02 -3.66
C SER A 35 8.61 13.47 -4.15
N GLY A 36 9.05 13.67 -5.39
CA GLY A 36 9.12 14.99 -6.00
C GLY A 36 7.76 15.68 -6.06
N TYR A 37 6.71 14.94 -6.45
CA TYR A 37 5.34 15.47 -6.44
C TYR A 37 4.87 15.83 -5.03
N ILE A 38 5.06 14.94 -4.05
CA ILE A 38 4.65 15.18 -2.65
C ILE A 38 5.34 16.41 -2.08
N LYS A 39 6.66 16.57 -2.33
CA LYS A 39 7.42 17.74 -1.89
C LYS A 39 6.87 19.02 -2.52
N GLU A 40 6.61 19.01 -3.82
CA GLU A 40 6.04 20.16 -4.53
C GLU A 40 4.66 20.57 -3.97
N VAL A 41 3.80 19.60 -3.64
CA VAL A 41 2.51 19.89 -3.00
C VAL A 41 2.70 20.49 -1.62
N ARG A 42 3.60 19.92 -0.79
CA ARG A 42 3.90 20.44 0.55
C ARG A 42 4.48 21.86 0.54
N GLU A 43 5.20 22.24 -0.51
CA GLU A 43 5.72 23.60 -0.68
C GLU A 43 4.61 24.60 -1.04
N LYS A 44 3.60 24.16 -1.80
CA LYS A 44 2.50 25.03 -2.29
C LYS A 44 1.31 25.09 -1.34
N GLU A 45 1.03 24.01 -0.65
CA GLU A 45 -0.15 23.83 0.19
C GLU A 45 0.25 23.79 1.67
N LYS A 46 -0.27 24.72 2.44
CA LYS A 46 0.10 24.91 3.85
C LYS A 46 -0.24 23.68 4.72
N ASN A 47 -1.40 23.06 4.44
CA ASN A 47 -1.90 21.92 5.19
C ASN A 47 -1.91 20.71 4.25
N THR A 48 -0.88 19.87 4.33
CA THR A 48 -0.74 18.66 3.51
C THR A 48 -0.46 17.46 4.40
N ILE A 49 -1.20 16.37 4.16
CA ILE A 49 -0.95 15.05 4.74
C ILE A 49 -0.74 14.06 3.61
N TYR A 50 0.23 13.16 3.74
CA TYR A 50 0.41 12.01 2.87
C TYR A 50 0.23 10.72 3.66
N ALA A 51 -0.72 9.87 3.23
CA ALA A 51 -1.11 8.63 3.89
C ALA A 51 -0.90 7.41 2.97
N ILE A 52 -0.53 6.26 3.54
CA ILE A 52 -0.37 4.99 2.80
C ILE A 52 -1.32 3.94 3.38
N ALA A 53 -2.18 3.36 2.53
CA ALA A 53 -3.16 2.36 2.91
C ALA A 53 -2.67 0.91 2.72
N GLY A 54 -1.48 0.60 3.26
CA GLY A 54 -0.91 -0.74 3.33
C GLY A 54 -0.25 -1.25 2.04
N ASP A 55 0.33 -2.46 2.14
CA ASP A 55 1.07 -3.17 1.08
C ASP A 55 2.19 -2.33 0.46
N MET A 56 3.06 -1.80 1.31
CA MET A 56 4.30 -1.14 0.90
C MET A 56 5.34 -2.17 0.41
N PHE A 57 5.30 -3.37 0.98
CA PHE A 57 6.28 -4.43 0.77
C PHE A 57 5.91 -5.34 -0.39
N ARG A 58 6.91 -6.12 -0.84
CA ARG A 58 6.84 -7.23 -1.76
C ARG A 58 6.44 -6.90 -3.19
N GLY A 59 7.36 -7.15 -4.11
CA GLY A 59 7.18 -7.01 -5.55
C GLY A 59 8.50 -6.73 -6.27
N SER A 60 9.52 -6.24 -5.56
CA SER A 60 10.84 -6.01 -6.16
C SER A 60 11.96 -6.82 -5.49
N ILE A 61 13.06 -6.98 -6.24
CA ILE A 61 14.28 -7.57 -5.71
C ILE A 61 14.89 -6.70 -4.60
N ILE A 62 14.79 -5.38 -4.73
CA ILE A 62 15.26 -4.44 -3.72
C ILE A 62 14.55 -4.68 -2.39
N ASP A 63 13.23 -4.90 -2.39
CA ASP A 63 12.49 -5.24 -1.18
C ASP A 63 12.88 -6.62 -0.63
N SER A 64 12.81 -7.64 -1.48
CA SER A 64 13.01 -9.04 -1.06
C SER A 64 14.44 -9.34 -0.60
N GLU A 65 15.46 -8.70 -1.18
CA GLU A 65 16.85 -8.87 -0.80
C GLU A 65 17.10 -8.44 0.66
N TYR A 66 16.49 -7.31 1.05
CA TYR A 66 16.65 -6.74 2.38
C TYR A 66 15.44 -6.99 3.29
N LYS A 67 14.51 -7.86 2.87
CA LYS A 67 13.33 -8.27 3.64
C LYS A 67 12.53 -7.07 4.19
N GLY A 68 12.24 -6.10 3.34
CA GLY A 68 11.48 -4.90 3.69
C GLY A 68 12.27 -3.80 4.39
N PHE A 69 13.53 -4.02 4.79
CA PHE A 69 14.33 -2.96 5.40
C PHE A 69 14.59 -1.80 4.42
N SER A 70 14.96 -2.13 3.17
CA SER A 70 15.10 -1.15 2.08
C SER A 70 13.80 -0.38 1.83
N THR A 71 12.66 -1.05 1.88
CA THR A 71 11.35 -0.41 1.73
C THR A 71 11.11 0.61 2.82
N ILE A 72 11.32 0.28 4.09
CA ILE A 72 11.17 1.23 5.20
C ILE A 72 12.16 2.39 5.07
N GLU A 73 13.39 2.15 4.63
CA GLU A 73 14.35 3.23 4.41
C GLU A 73 13.88 4.17 3.29
N LEU A 74 13.44 3.63 2.15
CA LEU A 74 12.89 4.43 1.05
C LEU A 74 11.62 5.19 1.47
N MET A 75 10.73 4.55 2.24
CA MET A 75 9.55 5.21 2.81
C MET A 75 9.93 6.32 3.79
N ASN A 76 11.01 6.17 4.57
CA ASN A 76 11.51 7.24 5.44
C ASN A 76 11.97 8.48 4.64
N PHE A 77 12.47 8.31 3.41
CA PHE A 77 12.77 9.43 2.50
C PHE A 77 11.51 10.00 1.84
N LEU A 78 10.57 9.14 1.47
CA LEU A 78 9.26 9.53 0.93
C LEU A 78 8.44 10.31 1.97
N ALA A 79 8.69 10.02 3.25
CA ALA A 79 8.16 10.70 4.43
C ALA A 79 6.62 10.78 4.47
N PRO A 80 5.89 9.64 4.47
CA PRO A 80 4.47 9.67 4.75
C PRO A 80 4.22 10.18 6.18
N ASP A 81 3.11 10.87 6.37
CA ASP A 81 2.70 11.33 7.70
C ASP A 81 2.05 10.22 8.51
N ILE A 82 1.52 9.19 7.82
CA ILE A 82 0.90 8.01 8.42
C ILE A 82 0.79 6.86 7.42
N ALA A 83 0.81 5.62 7.92
CA ALA A 83 0.51 4.43 7.15
C ALA A 83 -0.35 3.45 7.97
N THR A 84 -1.06 2.55 7.27
CA THR A 84 -1.60 1.32 7.87
C THR A 84 -0.84 0.11 7.34
N LEU A 85 -1.15 -1.08 7.86
CA LEU A 85 -0.60 -2.35 7.40
C LEU A 85 -1.47 -2.95 6.30
N GLY A 86 -0.85 -3.61 5.33
CA GLY A 86 -1.49 -4.55 4.44
C GLY A 86 -1.06 -5.99 4.75
N ASN A 87 -1.51 -6.95 3.94
CA ASN A 87 -1.20 -8.37 4.19
C ASN A 87 0.26 -8.72 3.87
N HIS A 88 0.92 -7.99 3.00
CA HIS A 88 2.32 -8.25 2.66
C HIS A 88 3.33 -7.71 3.68
N GLU A 89 2.93 -6.85 4.60
CA GLU A 89 3.80 -6.40 5.70
C GLU A 89 4.22 -7.55 6.62
N VAL A 90 3.47 -8.64 6.70
CA VAL A 90 3.80 -9.81 7.53
C VAL A 90 4.58 -10.92 6.80
N ASP A 91 4.82 -10.80 5.52
CA ASP A 91 5.45 -11.86 4.69
C ASP A 91 6.86 -12.25 5.18
N TYR A 92 7.58 -11.32 5.77
CA TYR A 92 8.90 -11.59 6.39
C TYR A 92 8.80 -12.03 7.86
N GLY A 93 7.59 -12.26 8.36
CA GLY A 93 7.28 -12.71 9.72
C GLY A 93 7.02 -11.57 10.70
N LEU A 94 6.18 -11.88 11.69
CA LEU A 94 5.69 -10.87 12.65
C LEU A 94 6.82 -10.21 13.46
N ALA A 95 7.79 -11.00 13.95
CA ALA A 95 8.90 -10.44 14.74
C ALA A 95 9.72 -9.46 13.91
N HIS A 96 9.87 -9.73 12.61
CA HIS A 96 10.55 -8.86 11.68
C HIS A 96 9.73 -7.59 11.39
N LEU A 97 8.42 -7.71 11.21
CA LEU A 97 7.52 -6.56 11.06
C LEU A 97 7.60 -5.61 12.27
N LEU A 98 7.59 -6.15 13.50
CA LEU A 98 7.72 -5.33 14.71
C LEU A 98 9.09 -4.62 14.78
N PHE A 99 10.14 -5.22 14.23
CA PHE A 99 11.43 -4.55 14.09
C PHE A 99 11.36 -3.44 13.03
N LEU A 100 10.79 -3.72 11.86
CA LEU A 100 10.65 -2.72 10.78
C LEU A 100 9.79 -1.53 11.20
N GLU A 101 8.71 -1.77 11.98
CA GLU A 101 7.87 -0.69 12.54
C GLU A 101 8.70 0.27 13.43
N LYS A 102 9.68 -0.25 14.19
CA LYS A 102 10.59 0.60 14.98
C LYS A 102 11.61 1.36 14.13
N CYS A 103 11.90 0.89 12.92
CA CYS A 103 12.77 1.59 11.97
C CYS A 103 12.03 2.67 11.18
N ALA A 104 10.70 2.61 11.09
CA ALA A 104 9.87 3.60 10.43
C ALA A 104 9.90 4.95 11.21
N LYS A 105 10.09 6.06 10.48
CA LYS A 105 10.06 7.43 11.03
C LYS A 105 8.66 8.05 10.98
N PHE A 106 7.66 7.26 10.61
CA PHE A 106 6.26 7.64 10.52
C PHE A 106 5.40 6.64 11.32
N PRO A 107 4.24 7.07 11.84
CA PRO A 107 3.34 6.18 12.57
C PRO A 107 2.70 5.15 11.63
N ILE A 108 2.70 3.89 12.07
CA ILE A 108 1.92 2.80 11.47
C ILE A 108 0.80 2.45 12.44
N VAL A 109 -0.45 2.49 11.96
CA VAL A 109 -1.65 2.26 12.78
C VAL A 109 -2.39 1.00 12.35
N ASN A 110 -2.88 0.23 13.34
CA ASN A 110 -3.75 -0.91 13.10
C ASN A 110 -4.63 -1.20 14.30
N ALA A 111 -5.96 -1.19 14.11
CA ALA A 111 -6.94 -1.33 15.17
C ALA A 111 -7.42 -2.77 15.42
N ASN A 112 -7.18 -3.69 14.48
CA ASN A 112 -7.78 -5.02 14.49
C ASN A 112 -6.79 -6.19 14.55
N MET A 113 -5.51 -5.94 14.88
CA MET A 113 -4.49 -6.97 15.10
C MET A 113 -4.19 -7.13 16.59
N TYR A 114 -4.41 -8.35 17.13
CA TYR A 114 -4.30 -8.64 18.56
C TYR A 114 -3.40 -9.83 18.87
N VAL A 115 -2.82 -9.83 20.06
CA VAL A 115 -2.16 -11.00 20.65
C VAL A 115 -3.22 -11.94 21.22
N LYS A 116 -3.25 -13.22 20.81
CA LYS A 116 -4.26 -14.22 21.23
C LYS A 116 -4.35 -14.39 22.76
N THR A 117 -3.20 -14.39 23.42
CA THR A 117 -3.12 -14.79 24.84
C THR A 117 -3.67 -13.73 25.80
N ASN A 118 -3.57 -12.46 25.46
CA ASN A 118 -3.93 -11.36 26.37
C ASN A 118 -4.81 -10.28 25.73
N HIS A 119 -5.20 -10.46 24.47
CA HIS A 119 -6.00 -9.52 23.69
C HIS A 119 -5.42 -8.09 23.62
N ALA A 120 -4.10 -7.95 23.82
CA ALA A 120 -3.42 -6.67 23.62
C ALA A 120 -3.29 -6.39 22.12
N ARG A 121 -3.51 -5.16 21.70
CA ARG A 121 -3.23 -4.74 20.32
C ARG A 121 -1.74 -4.75 20.05
N LEU A 122 -1.36 -5.22 18.87
CA LEU A 122 0.05 -5.25 18.44
C LEU A 122 0.56 -3.87 18.02
N PHE A 123 -0.34 -3.03 17.51
CA PHE A 123 -0.03 -1.68 17.02
C PHE A 123 -0.93 -0.64 17.68
N ASN A 124 -0.53 0.63 17.55
CA ASN A 124 -1.42 1.72 17.89
C ASN A 124 -2.64 1.69 16.95
N PRO A 125 -3.88 1.69 17.50
CA PRO A 125 -5.07 1.55 16.68
C PRO A 125 -5.37 2.76 15.81
N TYR A 126 -4.87 3.93 16.19
CA TYR A 126 -5.15 5.22 15.58
C TYR A 126 -4.01 6.20 15.83
N LYS A 127 -4.05 7.30 15.10
CA LYS A 127 -3.21 8.49 15.33
C LYS A 127 -4.01 9.75 15.05
N ILE A 128 -3.89 10.75 15.91
CA ILE A 128 -4.35 12.11 15.62
C ILE A 128 -3.12 12.89 15.12
N LEU A 129 -3.21 13.41 13.90
CA LEU A 129 -2.24 14.33 13.34
C LEU A 129 -2.76 15.76 13.48
N ASN A 130 -1.94 16.64 14.01
CA ASN A 130 -2.23 18.07 14.04
C ASN A 130 -1.46 18.78 12.92
N VAL A 131 -2.19 19.34 11.97
CA VAL A 131 -1.61 20.09 10.85
C VAL A 131 -2.10 21.54 10.93
N ASN A 132 -1.25 22.41 11.44
CA ASN A 132 -1.54 23.86 11.61
C ASN A 132 -2.87 24.15 12.33
N GLY A 133 -3.22 23.34 13.34
CA GLY A 133 -4.42 23.49 14.14
C GLY A 133 -5.61 22.62 13.70
N LEU A 134 -5.55 21.97 12.54
CA LEU A 134 -6.50 20.94 12.15
C LEU A 134 -6.10 19.60 12.77
N ASN A 135 -7.03 18.95 13.47
CA ASN A 135 -6.83 17.62 14.05
C ASN A 135 -7.50 16.57 13.17
N VAL A 136 -6.68 15.70 12.56
CA VAL A 136 -7.14 14.63 11.69
C VAL A 136 -6.92 13.30 12.38
N LEU A 137 -8.00 12.56 12.65
CA LEU A 137 -7.97 11.23 13.24
C LEU A 137 -7.84 10.17 12.13
N PHE A 138 -6.81 9.36 12.20
CA PHE A 138 -6.61 8.20 11.33
C PHE A 138 -6.77 6.91 12.13
N ILE A 139 -7.55 5.95 11.61
CA ILE A 139 -7.74 4.62 12.18
C ILE A 139 -7.34 3.59 11.13
N GLY A 140 -6.45 2.64 11.47
CA GLY A 140 -5.97 1.61 10.55
C GLY A 140 -6.76 0.30 10.68
N ILE A 141 -7.11 -0.36 9.57
CA ILE A 141 -7.80 -1.66 9.54
C ILE A 141 -7.19 -2.53 8.46
N ILE A 142 -6.85 -3.79 8.81
CA ILE A 142 -6.28 -4.78 7.90
C ILE A 142 -7.26 -5.93 7.67
N THR A 143 -7.09 -6.63 6.54
CA THR A 143 -7.87 -7.84 6.21
C THR A 143 -7.57 -9.00 7.16
N ASP A 144 -8.56 -9.86 7.37
CA ASP A 144 -8.43 -11.12 8.09
C ASP A 144 -7.64 -12.20 7.32
N GLU A 145 -7.46 -12.03 6.02
CA GLU A 145 -6.67 -12.93 5.15
C GLU A 145 -5.18 -12.99 5.52
N VAL A 146 -4.67 -12.01 6.25
CA VAL A 146 -3.29 -11.99 6.78
C VAL A 146 -2.96 -13.26 7.59
N LEU A 147 -3.93 -13.84 8.30
CA LEU A 147 -3.70 -15.07 9.07
C LEU A 147 -3.34 -16.26 8.18
N ALA A 148 -3.90 -16.36 6.99
CA ALA A 148 -3.62 -17.46 6.07
C ALA A 148 -2.17 -17.46 5.54
N SER A 149 -1.52 -16.30 5.53
CA SER A 149 -0.16 -16.12 5.03
C SER A 149 0.92 -16.22 6.12
N THR A 150 0.56 -16.15 7.40
CA THR A 150 1.53 -16.18 8.49
C THR A 150 1.60 -17.56 9.16
N ARG A 151 2.81 -18.12 9.26
CA ARG A 151 3.09 -19.28 10.13
C ARG A 151 2.97 -18.93 11.64
N SER A 152 2.49 -17.75 11.97
CA SER A 152 2.38 -17.19 13.32
C SER A 152 0.95 -17.25 13.87
N GLU A 153 0.05 -18.02 13.27
CA GLU A 153 -1.35 -18.20 13.69
C GLU A 153 -1.51 -18.56 15.18
N GLU A 154 -0.52 -19.20 15.76
CA GLU A 154 -0.55 -19.57 17.19
C GLU A 154 -0.35 -18.36 18.11
N ILE A 155 0.30 -17.29 17.65
CA ILE A 155 0.70 -16.13 18.47
C ILE A 155 -0.16 -14.92 18.19
N ILE A 156 -0.47 -14.67 16.89
CA ILE A 156 -1.31 -13.55 16.50
C ILE A 156 -2.76 -13.93 16.78
N GLY A 157 -3.45 -13.05 17.42
CA GLY A 157 -4.86 -13.24 17.71
C GLY A 157 -5.73 -12.89 16.52
N THR A 158 -6.98 -13.10 16.73
CA THR A 158 -8.07 -12.83 15.84
C THR A 158 -7.94 -11.48 15.16
N PHE A 159 -7.89 -11.51 13.86
CA PHE A 159 -8.42 -10.42 13.04
C PHE A 159 -9.93 -10.47 13.21
N VAL A 160 -10.48 -9.33 13.51
CA VAL A 160 -11.92 -9.21 13.60
C VAL A 160 -12.46 -8.99 12.18
N ASP A 161 -13.58 -9.60 11.89
CA ASP A 161 -14.31 -9.39 10.65
C ASP A 161 -14.75 -7.93 10.49
N VAL A 162 -15.38 -7.59 9.37
CA VAL A 162 -15.82 -6.22 9.07
C VAL A 162 -16.78 -5.67 10.14
N TRP A 163 -17.64 -6.53 10.72
CA TRP A 163 -18.57 -6.14 11.80
C TRP A 163 -17.85 -5.75 13.07
N ASP A 164 -16.88 -6.54 13.48
CA ASP A 164 -16.10 -6.23 14.67
C ASP A 164 -15.14 -5.07 14.42
N ALA A 165 -14.62 -4.92 13.19
CA ALA A 165 -13.85 -3.73 12.80
C ALA A 165 -14.69 -2.45 12.94
N ALA A 166 -15.95 -2.46 12.47
CA ALA A 166 -16.87 -1.34 12.66
C ALA A 166 -17.09 -0.99 14.13
N LYS A 167 -17.29 -1.99 15.00
CA LYS A 167 -17.39 -1.76 16.47
C LYS A 167 -16.12 -1.14 17.04
N GLN A 168 -14.92 -1.60 16.61
CA GLN A 168 -13.66 -1.03 17.05
C GLN A 168 -13.51 0.43 16.65
N VAL A 169 -13.92 0.80 15.42
CA VAL A 169 -13.98 2.20 14.97
C VAL A 169 -14.87 3.02 15.90
N GLY A 170 -16.09 2.54 16.19
CA GLY A 170 -17.02 3.21 17.11
C GLY A 170 -16.43 3.43 18.50
N VAL A 171 -15.81 2.39 19.09
CA VAL A 171 -15.15 2.49 20.41
C VAL A 171 -14.01 3.52 20.41
N ILE A 172 -13.22 3.56 19.34
CA ILE A 172 -12.12 4.53 19.23
C ILE A 172 -12.69 5.94 19.17
N ILE A 173 -13.66 6.19 18.30
CA ILE A 173 -14.28 7.51 18.13
C ILE A 173 -14.96 7.97 19.42
N ASP A 174 -15.69 7.08 20.11
CA ASP A 174 -16.36 7.40 21.39
C ASP A 174 -15.37 7.88 22.47
N ASN A 175 -14.14 7.37 22.46
CA ASN A 175 -13.09 7.83 23.37
C ASN A 175 -12.63 9.28 23.09
N TYR A 176 -12.92 9.79 21.91
CA TYR A 176 -12.51 11.14 21.47
C TYR A 176 -13.66 12.11 21.28
N LYS A 177 -14.89 11.77 21.68
CA LYS A 177 -16.07 12.66 21.59
C LYS A 177 -15.89 14.04 22.23
N THR A 178 -15.01 14.14 23.23
CA THR A 178 -14.67 15.41 23.89
C THR A 178 -13.44 16.10 23.30
N THR A 179 -12.76 15.44 22.38
CA THR A 179 -11.59 16.00 21.71
C THR A 179 -12.05 16.60 20.38
N ARG A 180 -11.58 17.80 20.10
CA ARG A 180 -11.81 18.43 18.81
C ARG A 180 -11.13 17.62 17.70
N ILE A 181 -11.92 16.93 16.86
CA ILE A 181 -11.50 16.27 15.63
C ILE A 181 -12.16 16.98 14.46
N ASP A 182 -11.38 17.41 13.49
CA ASP A 182 -11.85 18.16 12.31
C ASP A 182 -12.09 17.26 11.11
N LEU A 183 -11.47 16.06 11.08
CA LEU A 183 -11.61 15.05 10.04
C LEU A 183 -11.29 13.65 10.59
N THR A 184 -12.11 12.66 10.26
CA THR A 184 -11.87 11.25 10.59
C THR A 184 -11.69 10.41 9.33
N VAL A 185 -10.54 9.78 9.19
CA VAL A 185 -10.14 8.98 8.03
C VAL A 185 -9.89 7.54 8.45
N LEU A 186 -10.53 6.58 7.79
CA LEU A 186 -10.15 5.18 7.89
C LEU A 186 -9.11 4.85 6.82
N LEU A 187 -7.97 4.33 7.24
CA LEU A 187 -6.97 3.72 6.36
C LEU A 187 -7.19 2.21 6.39
N THR A 188 -7.78 1.68 5.34
CA THR A 188 -8.19 0.27 5.30
C THR A 188 -7.35 -0.50 4.29
N HIS A 189 -7.07 -1.77 4.62
CA HIS A 189 -6.48 -2.71 3.68
C HIS A 189 -7.26 -4.02 3.72
N ILE A 190 -8.55 -3.94 3.32
CA ILE A 190 -9.52 -5.03 3.40
C ILE A 190 -10.17 -5.36 2.06
N GLY A 191 -9.89 -4.57 1.03
CA GLY A 191 -10.48 -4.70 -0.30
C GLY A 191 -11.77 -3.90 -0.48
N PHE A 192 -12.02 -3.51 -1.73
CA PHE A 192 -13.08 -2.55 -2.07
C PHE A 192 -14.49 -2.98 -1.66
N ASP A 193 -14.82 -4.27 -1.82
CA ASP A 193 -16.15 -4.77 -1.42
C ASP A 193 -16.35 -4.72 0.09
N LYS A 194 -15.32 -5.07 0.87
CA LYS A 194 -15.33 -4.97 2.34
C LYS A 194 -15.32 -3.51 2.82
N ASP A 195 -14.67 -2.60 2.10
CA ASP A 195 -14.72 -1.15 2.39
C ASP A 195 -16.15 -0.60 2.24
N GLN A 196 -16.87 -1.04 1.20
CA GLN A 196 -18.28 -0.69 1.03
C GLN A 196 -19.18 -1.26 2.14
N GLU A 197 -18.92 -2.51 2.56
CA GLU A 197 -19.63 -3.14 3.68
C GLU A 197 -19.34 -2.38 4.97
N LEU A 198 -18.08 -2.05 5.26
CA LEU A 198 -17.66 -1.26 6.41
C LEU A 198 -18.37 0.10 6.44
N ALA A 199 -18.41 0.81 5.31
CA ALA A 199 -19.09 2.10 5.20
C ALA A 199 -20.60 2.01 5.50
N ARG A 200 -21.28 0.92 5.09
CA ARG A 200 -22.71 0.68 5.42
C ARG A 200 -22.92 0.46 6.92
N LEU A 201 -21.93 -0.08 7.63
CA LEU A 201 -21.98 -0.36 9.06
C LEU A 201 -21.63 0.84 9.94
N MET A 202 -21.05 1.91 9.36
CA MET A 202 -20.73 3.12 10.10
C MET A 202 -21.99 3.82 10.58
N ASN A 203 -22.07 4.09 11.89
CA ASN A 203 -23.09 4.97 12.42
C ASN A 203 -22.76 6.41 12.00
N PRO A 204 -23.69 7.14 11.37
CA PRO A 204 -23.49 8.55 10.98
C PRO A 204 -23.02 9.45 12.13
N ASP A 205 -23.47 9.17 13.38
CA ASP A 205 -23.08 9.92 14.58
C ASP A 205 -21.60 9.76 14.95
N TRP A 206 -20.89 8.79 14.36
CA TRP A 206 -19.45 8.63 14.58
C TRP A 206 -18.62 9.63 13.77
N GLY A 207 -19.17 10.21 12.72
CA GLY A 207 -18.49 11.24 11.95
C GLY A 207 -17.25 10.70 11.21
N VAL A 208 -17.34 9.49 10.63
CA VAL A 208 -16.33 9.01 9.68
C VAL A 208 -16.51 9.74 8.36
N ASP A 209 -15.48 10.44 7.90
CA ASP A 209 -15.54 11.31 6.74
C ASP A 209 -15.03 10.67 5.45
N LEU A 210 -13.99 9.82 5.55
CA LEU A 210 -13.31 9.22 4.38
C LEU A 210 -12.88 7.79 4.67
N ILE A 211 -12.87 6.93 3.63
CA ILE A 211 -12.16 5.65 3.61
C ILE A 211 -11.14 5.66 2.48
N ILE A 212 -9.88 5.47 2.81
CA ILE A 212 -8.79 5.24 1.86
C ILE A 212 -8.42 3.76 1.97
N GLY A 213 -8.75 2.99 0.94
CA GLY A 213 -8.62 1.55 0.91
C GLY A 213 -7.43 1.04 0.10
N GLY A 214 -7.25 -0.28 0.12
CA GLY A 214 -6.25 -1.05 -0.63
C GLY A 214 -6.65 -2.51 -0.79
N HIS A 215 -5.67 -3.39 -1.10
CA HIS A 215 -5.77 -4.85 -1.20
C HIS A 215 -6.31 -5.38 -2.55
N THR A 216 -7.37 -4.83 -3.10
CA THR A 216 -7.95 -5.28 -4.37
C THR A 216 -7.38 -4.58 -5.59
N HIS A 217 -6.43 -3.66 -5.40
CA HIS A 217 -5.80 -2.88 -6.46
C HIS A 217 -6.82 -2.16 -7.37
N THR A 218 -7.93 -1.71 -6.79
CA THR A 218 -8.99 -1.08 -7.55
C THR A 218 -8.55 0.30 -8.02
N TYR A 219 -8.50 0.51 -9.34
CA TYR A 219 -8.29 1.84 -9.89
C TYR A 219 -9.62 2.56 -10.00
N MET A 220 -9.68 3.77 -9.47
CA MET A 220 -10.92 4.56 -9.44
C MET A 220 -10.72 5.91 -10.13
N ASP A 221 -11.69 6.30 -10.97
CA ASP A 221 -11.75 7.61 -11.59
C ASP A 221 -12.50 8.62 -10.71
N GLU A 222 -13.41 8.12 -9.86
CA GLU A 222 -14.21 8.92 -8.92
C GLU A 222 -14.46 8.13 -7.63
N PRO A 223 -14.69 8.82 -6.49
CA PRO A 223 -15.00 8.15 -5.22
C PRO A 223 -16.32 7.38 -5.27
N CYS A 224 -16.36 6.19 -4.68
CA CYS A 224 -17.60 5.48 -4.39
C CYS A 224 -18.17 5.98 -3.06
N VAL A 225 -19.35 6.58 -3.07
CA VAL A 225 -19.96 7.16 -1.86
C VAL A 225 -21.01 6.22 -1.29
N ILE A 226 -20.75 5.73 -0.07
CA ILE A 226 -21.67 4.85 0.68
C ILE A 226 -21.94 5.48 2.05
N ASN A 227 -23.19 5.59 2.44
CA ASN A 227 -23.60 6.20 3.72
C ASN A 227 -23.02 7.62 3.94
N GLY A 228 -22.82 8.36 2.84
CA GLY A 228 -22.21 9.69 2.85
C GLY A 228 -20.68 9.69 2.92
N ILE A 229 -20.04 8.50 3.03
CA ILE A 229 -18.60 8.35 3.17
C ILE A 229 -18.00 8.03 1.79
N PRO A 230 -17.14 8.89 1.23
CA PRO A 230 -16.37 8.59 0.03
C PRO A 230 -15.31 7.52 0.33
N ILE A 231 -15.22 6.53 -0.57
CA ILE A 231 -14.27 5.41 -0.55
C ILE A 231 -13.41 5.53 -1.78
N VAL A 232 -12.10 5.45 -1.64
CA VAL A 232 -11.14 5.58 -2.74
C VAL A 232 -10.01 4.56 -2.66
N GLN A 233 -9.53 4.12 -3.83
CA GLN A 233 -8.28 3.39 -4.06
C GLN A 233 -7.63 3.91 -5.35
N VAL A 234 -6.32 3.75 -5.51
CA VAL A 234 -5.58 4.27 -6.68
C VAL A 234 -4.83 3.17 -7.45
N GLY A 235 -5.37 1.96 -7.46
CA GLY A 235 -4.75 0.85 -8.20
C GLY A 235 -3.57 0.25 -7.44
N VAL A 236 -2.46 0.00 -8.14
CA VAL A 236 -1.26 -0.66 -7.63
C VAL A 236 0.00 0.07 -8.12
N GLY A 237 1.08 0.00 -7.34
CA GLY A 237 2.38 0.58 -7.70
C GLY A 237 2.50 2.07 -7.35
N THR A 238 3.39 2.73 -8.06
CA THR A 238 3.75 4.14 -7.85
C THR A 238 3.42 5.04 -9.04
N ASP A 239 2.72 4.49 -10.04
CA ASP A 239 2.37 5.20 -11.29
C ASP A 239 1.34 6.30 -11.08
N GLN A 240 0.68 6.32 -9.93
CA GLN A 240 -0.38 7.27 -9.60
C GLN A 240 -0.42 7.58 -8.11
N ILE A 241 -1.09 8.69 -7.78
CA ILE A 241 -1.37 9.15 -6.42
C ILE A 241 -2.79 9.69 -6.33
N GLY A 242 -3.48 9.39 -5.25
CA GLY A 242 -4.76 10.02 -4.94
C GLY A 242 -4.55 11.37 -4.26
N ARG A 243 -5.37 12.33 -4.63
CA ARG A 243 -5.37 13.67 -4.05
C ARG A 243 -6.79 14.11 -3.72
N PHE A 244 -7.02 14.39 -2.45
CA PHE A 244 -8.16 15.15 -1.98
C PHE A 244 -7.75 16.61 -1.74
N ASP A 245 -8.52 17.55 -2.27
CA ASP A 245 -8.53 18.95 -1.88
C ASP A 245 -9.81 19.18 -1.05
N ILE A 246 -9.68 19.31 0.26
CA ILE A 246 -10.80 19.32 1.23
C ILE A 246 -10.96 20.72 1.81
N THR A 247 -12.20 21.20 1.90
CA THR A 247 -12.55 22.40 2.66
C THR A 247 -13.31 21.99 3.93
N ILE A 248 -12.78 22.38 5.09
CA ILE A 248 -13.29 22.01 6.40
C ILE A 248 -13.88 23.26 7.07
N ASP A 249 -15.10 23.17 7.60
CA ASP A 249 -15.65 24.10 8.58
C ASP A 249 -15.06 23.80 9.95
N THR A 250 -14.21 24.70 10.44
CA THR A 250 -13.53 24.52 11.72
C THR A 250 -14.37 24.90 12.94
N ASP A 251 -15.54 25.51 12.74
CA ASP A 251 -16.51 25.81 13.81
C ASP A 251 -17.42 24.59 14.05
N GLU A 252 -17.83 23.91 12.95
CA GLU A 252 -18.73 22.74 12.99
C GLU A 252 -17.97 21.39 12.90
N HIS A 253 -16.65 21.42 12.65
CA HIS A 253 -15.78 20.25 12.51
C HIS A 253 -16.28 19.24 11.46
N LYS A 254 -16.52 19.71 10.23
CA LYS A 254 -17.04 18.88 9.15
C LYS A 254 -16.52 19.31 7.78
N ILE A 255 -16.51 18.38 6.85
CA ILE A 255 -16.25 18.67 5.44
C ILE A 255 -17.42 19.50 4.88
N ILE A 256 -17.09 20.62 4.24
CA ILE A 256 -18.06 21.43 3.48
C ILE A 256 -18.06 20.99 2.01
N ASP A 257 -16.86 20.78 1.48
CA ASP A 257 -16.64 20.45 0.08
C ASP A 257 -15.34 19.68 -0.07
N TYR A 258 -15.27 18.81 -1.05
CA TYR A 258 -14.04 18.15 -1.44
C TYR A 258 -13.98 17.89 -2.94
N LYS A 259 -12.76 17.85 -3.46
CA LYS A 259 -12.46 17.36 -4.80
C LYS A 259 -11.44 16.25 -4.68
N TRP A 260 -11.72 15.10 -5.32
CA TRP A 260 -10.75 14.01 -5.42
C TRP A 260 -10.31 13.78 -6.86
N GLN A 261 -9.06 13.37 -7.04
CA GLN A 261 -8.47 13.03 -8.32
C GLN A 261 -7.42 11.92 -8.13
N CYS A 262 -7.41 10.95 -9.04
CA CYS A 262 -6.28 10.06 -9.23
C CYS A 262 -5.35 10.69 -10.27
N LEU A 263 -4.12 11.02 -9.88
CA LEU A 263 -3.15 11.74 -10.72
C LEU A 263 -2.02 10.81 -11.15
N PRO A 264 -1.63 10.79 -12.44
CA PRO A 264 -0.50 10.00 -12.89
C PRO A 264 0.81 10.61 -12.37
N ILE A 265 1.73 9.76 -11.96
CA ILE A 265 3.09 10.15 -11.57
C ILE A 265 4.01 9.93 -12.76
N ASN A 266 4.57 10.99 -13.31
CA ASN A 266 5.48 10.93 -14.44
C ASN A 266 6.37 12.17 -14.54
N SER A 267 7.43 12.08 -15.35
CA SER A 267 8.42 13.15 -15.54
C SER A 267 7.89 14.43 -16.20
N LYS A 268 6.65 14.42 -16.73
CA LYS A 268 5.98 15.63 -17.24
C LYS A 268 5.31 16.42 -16.13
N LEU A 269 4.82 15.73 -15.08
CA LEU A 269 4.07 16.33 -13.98
C LEU A 269 4.99 16.72 -12.82
N CYS A 270 6.00 15.92 -12.53
CA CYS A 270 6.84 16.07 -11.35
C CYS A 270 8.34 15.89 -11.66
N ARG A 271 9.17 16.44 -10.79
CA ARG A 271 10.63 16.26 -10.85
C ARG A 271 11.04 15.13 -9.91
N LYS A 272 12.11 14.45 -10.23
CA LYS A 272 12.71 13.46 -9.33
C LYS A 272 13.24 14.10 -8.06
N ASP A 273 13.07 13.40 -6.96
CA ASP A 273 13.79 13.67 -5.72
C ASP A 273 15.21 13.10 -5.86
N GLU A 274 16.20 13.96 -6.11
CA GLU A 274 17.58 13.55 -6.40
C GLU A 274 18.21 12.75 -5.24
N ILE A 275 17.89 13.08 -3.99
CA ILE A 275 18.42 12.35 -2.83
C ILE A 275 17.87 10.93 -2.79
N LEU A 276 16.58 10.77 -2.97
CA LEU A 276 15.93 9.46 -3.01
C LEU A 276 16.36 8.65 -4.23
N GLU A 277 16.52 9.30 -5.37
CA GLU A 277 17.03 8.68 -6.60
C GLU A 277 18.45 8.12 -6.42
N ASP A 278 19.33 8.80 -5.69
CA ASP A 278 20.71 8.33 -5.42
C ASP A 278 20.71 7.13 -4.45
N VAL A 279 19.86 7.16 -3.42
CA VAL A 279 19.67 6.00 -2.52
C VAL A 279 19.16 4.80 -3.31
N LEU A 280 18.15 5.00 -4.15
CA LEU A 280 17.56 3.97 -4.99
C LEU A 280 18.58 3.36 -5.97
N LYS A 281 19.40 4.19 -6.62
CA LYS A 281 20.50 3.74 -7.49
C LYS A 281 21.53 2.89 -6.74
N SER A 282 21.81 3.22 -5.48
CA SER A 282 22.72 2.43 -4.64
C SER A 282 22.17 1.01 -4.43
N TYR A 283 20.91 0.89 -4.03
CA TYR A 283 20.25 -0.41 -3.88
C TYR A 283 20.18 -1.17 -5.21
N LYS A 284 19.78 -0.50 -6.27
CA LYS A 284 19.72 -1.11 -7.60
C LYS A 284 21.07 -1.67 -8.05
N ASN A 285 22.15 -0.89 -7.92
CA ASN A 285 23.48 -1.32 -8.31
C ASN A 285 23.96 -2.54 -7.50
N GLU A 286 23.63 -2.61 -6.23
CA GLU A 286 23.98 -3.75 -5.36
C GLU A 286 23.20 -5.00 -5.75
N THR A 287 21.88 -4.87 -5.94
CA THR A 287 21.04 -5.99 -6.37
C THR A 287 21.38 -6.44 -7.79
N ASP A 288 21.60 -5.53 -8.75
CA ASP A 288 21.99 -5.86 -10.11
C ASP A 288 23.30 -6.68 -10.12
N ARG A 289 24.31 -6.25 -9.36
CA ARG A 289 25.58 -6.98 -9.26
C ARG A 289 25.41 -8.41 -8.73
N LYS A 290 24.46 -8.63 -7.81
CA LYS A 290 24.17 -9.95 -7.24
C LYS A 290 23.32 -10.81 -8.15
N TYR A 291 22.35 -10.22 -8.84
CA TYR A 291 21.28 -10.93 -9.55
C TYR A 291 21.36 -10.86 -11.09
N SER A 292 22.33 -10.16 -11.67
CA SER A 292 22.51 -10.05 -13.12
C SER A 292 23.05 -11.32 -13.81
N ARG A 293 23.32 -12.40 -13.04
CA ARG A 293 23.81 -13.66 -13.61
C ARG A 293 22.81 -14.23 -14.61
N ILE A 294 23.23 -14.45 -15.85
CA ILE A 294 22.43 -15.13 -16.88
C ILE A 294 22.20 -16.58 -16.46
N ILE A 295 20.96 -17.00 -16.39
CA ILE A 295 20.53 -18.36 -16.09
C ILE A 295 20.35 -19.15 -17.36
N THR A 296 19.64 -18.56 -18.34
CA THR A 296 19.33 -19.22 -19.61
C THR A 296 19.09 -18.20 -20.71
N ASN A 297 19.01 -18.70 -21.94
CA ASN A 297 18.67 -17.92 -23.11
C ASN A 297 17.64 -18.69 -23.95
N PHE A 298 16.43 -18.15 -24.05
CA PHE A 298 15.38 -18.71 -24.90
C PHE A 298 15.56 -18.27 -26.34
N LYS A 299 15.03 -19.04 -27.29
CA LYS A 299 15.01 -18.65 -28.71
C LYS A 299 14.19 -17.39 -28.98
N ARG A 300 13.18 -17.14 -28.15
CA ARG A 300 12.30 -15.98 -28.12
C ARG A 300 11.74 -15.78 -26.71
N PRO A 301 11.22 -14.59 -26.38
CA PRO A 301 10.50 -14.42 -25.12
C PRO A 301 9.32 -15.40 -25.01
N LEU A 302 9.08 -15.91 -23.81
CA LEU A 302 7.88 -16.70 -23.47
C LEU A 302 6.86 -15.77 -22.81
N THR A 303 5.60 -15.90 -23.21
CA THR A 303 4.55 -14.95 -22.83
C THR A 303 3.58 -15.51 -21.79
N HIS A 304 3.05 -14.60 -20.93
CA HIS A 304 1.99 -14.85 -19.96
C HIS A 304 1.03 -13.65 -19.95
N PRO A 305 0.29 -13.40 -21.04
CA PRO A 305 -0.52 -12.18 -21.18
C PRO A 305 -1.75 -12.15 -20.30
N ASP A 306 -2.24 -13.33 -19.89
CA ASP A 306 -3.49 -13.51 -19.16
C ASP A 306 -3.38 -14.69 -18.19
N ARG A 307 -3.95 -14.56 -17.00
CA ARG A 307 -3.95 -15.61 -15.97
C ARG A 307 -5.11 -16.60 -16.10
N TYR A 308 -6.05 -16.38 -17.00
CA TYR A 308 -7.25 -17.23 -17.17
C TYR A 308 -7.18 -18.16 -18.36
N GLN A 309 -6.02 -18.23 -19.03
CA GLN A 309 -5.78 -19.12 -20.18
C GLN A 309 -4.42 -19.80 -20.06
N GLU A 310 -4.26 -20.87 -20.83
CA GLU A 310 -2.99 -21.56 -20.98
C GLU A 310 -1.96 -20.64 -21.64
N THR A 311 -0.73 -20.62 -21.09
CA THR A 311 0.35 -19.74 -21.54
C THR A 311 1.66 -20.48 -21.67
N GLU A 312 2.55 -20.02 -22.58
CA GLU A 312 3.86 -20.62 -22.79
C GLU A 312 4.73 -20.64 -21.53
N LEU A 313 4.70 -19.53 -20.80
CA LEU A 313 5.47 -19.39 -19.57
C LEU A 313 4.88 -20.25 -18.43
N GLY A 314 3.56 -20.35 -18.37
CA GLY A 314 2.87 -21.25 -17.42
C GLY A 314 3.23 -22.71 -17.67
N ASN A 315 3.22 -23.15 -18.93
CA ASN A 315 3.61 -24.50 -19.31
C ASN A 315 5.07 -24.79 -18.97
N LEU A 316 5.99 -23.86 -19.26
CA LEU A 316 7.39 -24.03 -18.90
C LEU A 316 7.58 -24.31 -17.40
N PHE A 317 6.95 -23.51 -16.53
CA PHE A 317 7.07 -23.70 -15.07
C PHE A 317 6.42 -25.00 -14.61
N ALA A 318 5.26 -25.36 -15.12
CA ALA A 318 4.61 -26.62 -14.79
C ALA A 318 5.49 -27.83 -15.18
N ASP A 319 6.06 -27.81 -16.38
CA ASP A 319 6.92 -28.87 -16.87
C ASP A 319 8.23 -29.00 -16.06
N LEU A 320 8.88 -27.85 -15.77
CA LEU A 320 10.13 -27.84 -14.99
C LEU A 320 9.90 -28.37 -13.56
N LEU A 321 8.82 -27.94 -12.90
CA LEU A 321 8.50 -28.38 -11.55
C LEU A 321 8.08 -29.85 -11.51
N GLN A 322 7.39 -30.36 -12.54
CA GLN A 322 7.05 -31.78 -12.67
C GLN A 322 8.29 -32.64 -12.82
N VAL A 323 9.19 -32.26 -13.71
CA VAL A 323 10.43 -33.04 -13.98
C VAL A 323 11.32 -33.11 -12.75
N ASP A 324 11.54 -31.97 -12.07
CA ASP A 324 12.43 -31.91 -10.89
C ASP A 324 11.85 -32.67 -9.68
N SER A 325 10.52 -32.65 -9.51
CA SER A 325 9.84 -33.24 -8.35
C SER A 325 9.34 -34.67 -8.59
N SER A 326 9.43 -35.20 -9.83
CA SER A 326 8.96 -36.55 -10.20
C SER A 326 7.47 -36.80 -9.90
N PHE A 327 6.64 -35.78 -9.99
CA PHE A 327 5.19 -35.88 -9.82
C PHE A 327 4.51 -36.36 -11.11
N ASP A 328 3.44 -37.15 -11.00
CA ASP A 328 2.61 -37.55 -12.15
C ASP A 328 1.79 -36.38 -12.67
N VAL A 329 1.38 -35.46 -11.80
CA VAL A 329 0.57 -34.28 -12.10
C VAL A 329 1.09 -33.08 -11.32
N MET A 330 1.23 -31.93 -12.01
CA MET A 330 1.58 -30.66 -11.41
C MET A 330 0.48 -29.64 -11.68
N LEU A 331 -0.08 -29.06 -10.61
CA LEU A 331 -0.99 -27.93 -10.68
C LEU A 331 -0.25 -26.70 -10.20
N TYR A 332 -0.16 -25.70 -11.06
CA TYR A 332 0.52 -24.43 -10.76
C TYR A 332 -0.45 -23.25 -10.91
N ALA A 333 -0.51 -22.40 -9.89
CA ALA A 333 -1.39 -21.25 -9.91
C ALA A 333 -0.86 -20.19 -10.91
N SER A 334 -1.62 -19.92 -11.95
CA SER A 334 -1.28 -18.95 -12.98
C SER A 334 -1.01 -17.55 -12.42
N GLY A 335 -1.72 -17.14 -11.37
CA GLY A 335 -1.50 -15.89 -10.67
C GLY A 335 -0.16 -15.76 -9.93
N SER A 336 0.59 -16.85 -9.75
CA SER A 336 1.95 -16.82 -9.19
C SER A 336 2.98 -16.29 -10.18
N ILE A 337 2.67 -16.24 -11.48
CA ILE A 337 3.52 -15.65 -12.51
C ILE A 337 3.18 -14.16 -12.59
N ARG A 338 4.15 -13.31 -12.21
CA ARG A 338 3.90 -11.86 -12.04
C ARG A 338 4.29 -11.02 -13.25
N VAL A 339 4.96 -11.61 -14.25
CA VAL A 339 5.38 -10.90 -15.48
C VAL A 339 4.56 -11.33 -16.69
N LYS A 340 4.40 -10.42 -17.65
CA LYS A 340 3.70 -10.72 -18.92
C LYS A 340 4.55 -11.48 -19.93
N SER A 341 5.87 -11.44 -19.78
CA SER A 341 6.81 -12.18 -20.60
C SER A 341 8.15 -12.37 -19.90
N LEU A 342 8.91 -13.41 -20.28
CA LEU A 342 10.25 -13.70 -19.77
C LEU A 342 11.20 -14.02 -20.92
N GLY A 343 12.40 -13.45 -20.91
CA GLY A 343 13.46 -13.68 -21.92
C GLY A 343 13.45 -12.71 -23.10
N PRO A 344 14.22 -12.95 -24.16
CA PRO A 344 14.95 -14.19 -24.47
C PRO A 344 16.16 -14.47 -23.54
N ILE A 345 16.91 -13.46 -23.13
CA ILE A 345 17.98 -13.62 -22.13
C ILE A 345 17.31 -13.54 -20.77
N VAL A 346 17.52 -14.56 -19.93
CA VAL A 346 16.94 -14.64 -18.59
C VAL A 346 18.06 -14.54 -17.56
N GLN A 347 18.03 -13.50 -16.78
CA GLN A 347 18.89 -13.30 -15.62
C GLN A 347 18.21 -13.84 -14.36
N TYR A 348 18.95 -13.98 -13.27
CA TYR A 348 18.42 -14.46 -12.01
C TYR A 348 17.37 -13.49 -11.43
N GLN A 349 17.56 -12.19 -11.63
CA GLN A 349 16.58 -11.16 -11.26
C GLN A 349 15.24 -11.33 -11.98
N ASP A 350 15.26 -11.57 -13.31
CA ASP A 350 14.04 -11.74 -14.09
C ASP A 350 13.19 -12.91 -13.56
N LEU A 351 13.88 -13.98 -13.13
CA LEU A 351 13.20 -15.12 -12.52
C LEU A 351 12.60 -14.79 -11.16
N LYS A 352 13.30 -13.99 -10.34
CA LYS A 352 12.80 -13.53 -9.05
C LYS A 352 11.60 -12.58 -9.17
N GLU A 353 11.60 -11.70 -10.18
CA GLU A 353 10.46 -10.83 -10.48
C GLU A 353 9.28 -11.63 -11.04
N CYS A 354 9.58 -12.66 -11.83
CA CYS A 354 8.58 -13.56 -12.40
C CYS A 354 7.88 -14.39 -11.32
N LEU A 355 8.62 -14.87 -10.34
CA LEU A 355 8.19 -15.74 -9.24
C LEU A 355 8.71 -15.18 -7.90
N PRO A 356 8.13 -14.10 -7.39
CA PRO A 356 8.59 -13.43 -6.18
C PRO A 356 8.34 -14.24 -4.90
#